data_5233246d5a158a87738664c4163028e1
#
_entry.id   5233246d5a158a87738664c4163028e1
#
_cell.length_a   1.000
_cell.length_b   1.000
_cell.length_c   1.000
_cell.angle_alpha   90.00
_cell.angle_beta   90.00
_cell.angle_gamma   90.00
#
_symmetry.space_group_name_H-M   'P 1'
#
loop_
_entity.id
_entity.type
_entity.pdbx_description
1 polymer ?
#
loop_
_entity_poly.entity_id
_entity_poly.type
_entity_poly.pdbx_seq_one_letter_code
_entity_poly.pdbx_strand_id
1 'polypeptide(L)'
;MAKLIVLFVACLALTSARLVRREAPSAWDELEKHATEFHKTITAQFGQLTDSKNTQEFNKALKEGSDSVLQQLSSLSNSLHAALTDANGKAKEALEQTRASIQKSADELRRAHPDVEQQANQLKDKLQSAVQNAVVETQKLAKEVGANIEQTNQKLAPQLKQAYDDFVKQAEEVQKKLHEAANKQ
;
A
#
# COMPACT_ATOMS: atom_id res chain seq x y z
N MET A 1 -37.36 6.10 -48.58
CA MET A 1 -36.22 5.39 -47.95
C MET A 1 -35.11 6.32 -47.51
N ALA A 2 -34.83 7.42 -48.18
CA ALA A 2 -33.78 8.39 -47.81
C ALA A 2 -34.00 9.09 -46.44
N LYS A 3 -35.26 9.35 -46.03
CA LYS A 3 -35.60 10.01 -44.75
C LYS A 3 -35.33 9.12 -43.53
N LEU A 4 -35.36 7.80 -43.69
CA LEU A 4 -35.09 6.82 -42.61
C LEU A 4 -33.59 6.70 -42.32
N ILE A 5 -32.74 6.87 -43.33
CA ILE A 5 -31.27 6.80 -43.20
C ILE A 5 -30.76 8.03 -42.47
N VAL A 6 -31.33 9.21 -42.71
CA VAL A 6 -30.96 10.46 -42.03
C VAL A 6 -31.31 10.40 -40.56
N LEU A 7 -32.40 9.77 -40.16
CA LEU A 7 -32.80 9.60 -38.78
C LEU A 7 -31.88 8.63 -38.02
N PHE A 8 -31.40 7.59 -38.72
CA PHE A 8 -30.49 6.60 -38.16
C PHE A 8 -29.08 7.19 -37.90
N VAL A 9 -28.60 8.04 -38.80
CA VAL A 9 -27.31 8.73 -38.66
C VAL A 9 -27.38 9.77 -37.54
N ALA A 10 -28.52 10.48 -37.37
CA ALA A 10 -28.74 11.41 -36.30
C ALA A 10 -28.79 10.71 -34.92
N CYS A 11 -29.39 9.51 -34.81
CA CYS A 11 -29.38 8.72 -33.60
C CYS A 11 -27.99 8.19 -33.21
N LEU A 12 -27.19 7.80 -34.23
CA LEU A 12 -25.79 7.38 -34.00
C LEU A 12 -24.90 8.53 -33.55
N ALA A 13 -25.13 9.75 -34.03
CA ALA A 13 -24.40 10.95 -33.62
C ALA A 13 -24.76 11.39 -32.18
N LEU A 14 -26.00 11.17 -31.74
CA LEU A 14 -26.45 11.48 -30.38
C LEU A 14 -26.02 10.42 -29.34
N THR A 15 -25.83 9.18 -29.76
CA THR A 15 -25.27 8.15 -28.86
C THR A 15 -23.76 8.28 -28.73
N SER A 16 -23.05 8.85 -29.69
CA SER A 16 -21.61 9.14 -29.59
C SER A 16 -21.28 10.33 -28.67
N ALA A 17 -22.25 11.25 -28.46
CA ALA A 17 -22.06 12.41 -27.58
C ALA A 17 -22.24 12.08 -26.07
N ARG A 18 -22.65 10.85 -25.73
CA ARG A 18 -22.69 10.35 -24.34
C ARG A 18 -21.65 9.27 -24.09
N LEU A 19 -20.53 9.27 -24.77
CA LEU A 19 -19.30 8.76 -24.23
C LEU A 19 -18.91 9.70 -23.09
N VAL A 20 -19.51 9.44 -21.91
CA VAL A 20 -18.92 9.85 -20.64
C VAL A 20 -17.45 9.50 -20.79
N ARG A 21 -16.59 10.50 -20.91
CA ARG A 21 -15.17 10.34 -20.63
C ARG A 21 -15.16 9.71 -19.23
N ARG A 22 -15.04 8.41 -19.14
CA ARG A 22 -14.47 7.80 -17.96
C ARG A 22 -13.05 8.36 -17.95
N GLU A 23 -12.88 9.43 -17.19
CA GLU A 23 -11.55 9.87 -16.83
C GLU A 23 -10.85 8.62 -16.34
N ALA A 24 -9.71 8.32 -16.94
CA ALA A 24 -8.89 7.21 -16.47
C ALA A 24 -8.72 7.43 -14.96
N PRO A 25 -8.89 6.40 -14.11
CA PRO A 25 -8.77 6.57 -12.68
C PRO A 25 -7.47 7.29 -12.38
N SER A 26 -7.52 8.29 -11.53
CA SER A 26 -6.31 9.03 -11.15
C SER A 26 -5.33 8.06 -10.49
N ALA A 27 -4.03 8.34 -10.54
CA ALA A 27 -3.04 7.50 -9.85
C ALA A 27 -3.33 7.38 -8.33
N TRP A 28 -4.04 8.36 -7.76
CA TRP A 28 -4.53 8.33 -6.38
C TRP A 28 -5.66 7.32 -6.16
N ASP A 29 -6.62 7.23 -7.10
CA ASP A 29 -7.72 6.26 -7.06
C ASP A 29 -7.18 4.83 -7.20
N GLU A 30 -6.18 4.64 -8.07
CA GLU A 30 -5.48 3.35 -8.19
C GLU A 30 -4.74 3.00 -6.91
N LEU A 31 -4.02 3.94 -6.30
CA LEU A 31 -3.31 3.73 -5.04
C LEU A 31 -4.27 3.36 -3.90
N GLU A 32 -5.39 4.08 -3.78
CA GLU A 32 -6.43 3.77 -2.78
C GLU A 32 -7.02 2.36 -2.98
N LYS A 33 -7.33 2.00 -4.23
CA LYS A 33 -7.86 0.68 -4.57
C LYS A 33 -6.86 -0.42 -4.21
N HIS A 34 -5.61 -0.30 -4.63
CA HIS A 34 -4.55 -1.26 -4.32
C HIS A 34 -4.34 -1.39 -2.81
N ALA A 35 -4.31 -0.27 -2.07
CA ALA A 35 -4.19 -0.28 -0.62
C ALA A 35 -5.37 -1.00 0.05
N THR A 36 -6.59 -0.80 -0.44
CA THR A 36 -7.79 -1.44 0.09
C THR A 36 -7.80 -2.94 -0.17
N GLU A 37 -7.46 -3.37 -1.38
CA GLU A 37 -7.39 -4.79 -1.76
C GLU A 37 -6.30 -5.52 -0.97
N PHE A 38 -5.12 -4.92 -0.88
CA PHE A 38 -4.01 -5.48 -0.14
C PHE A 38 -4.30 -5.58 1.36
N HIS A 39 -4.93 -4.55 1.97
CA HIS A 39 -5.31 -4.59 3.38
C HIS A 39 -6.19 -5.80 3.72
N LYS A 40 -7.17 -6.12 2.86
CA LYS A 40 -8.04 -7.29 3.06
C LYS A 40 -7.25 -8.59 2.99
N THR A 41 -6.39 -8.71 1.99
CA THR A 41 -5.58 -9.91 1.76
C THR A 41 -4.58 -10.13 2.88
N ILE A 42 -3.81 -9.12 3.26
CA ILE A 42 -2.75 -9.25 4.25
C ILE A 42 -3.30 -9.54 5.65
N THR A 43 -4.42 -8.92 6.03
CA THR A 43 -5.08 -9.17 7.33
C THR A 43 -5.53 -10.63 7.47
N ALA A 44 -6.15 -11.18 6.41
CA ALA A 44 -6.59 -12.57 6.40
C ALA A 44 -5.40 -13.55 6.47
N GLN A 45 -4.33 -13.25 5.76
CA GLN A 45 -3.18 -14.14 5.63
C GLN A 45 -2.28 -14.14 6.88
N PHE A 46 -2.05 -12.98 7.51
CA PHE A 46 -1.33 -12.94 8.78
C PHE A 46 -2.11 -13.61 9.93
N GLY A 47 -3.45 -13.56 9.90
CA GLY A 47 -4.29 -14.25 10.86
C GLY A 47 -4.09 -15.78 10.84
N GLN A 48 -3.73 -16.36 9.70
CA GLN A 48 -3.47 -17.80 9.57
C GLN A 48 -2.13 -18.23 10.19
N LEU A 49 -1.22 -17.31 10.47
CA LEU A 49 0.08 -17.60 11.11
C LEU A 49 0.00 -17.66 12.65
N THR A 50 -1.20 -17.56 13.23
CA THR A 50 -1.39 -17.45 14.69
C THR A 50 -0.94 -18.70 15.42
N ASP A 51 -1.08 -19.88 14.80
CA ASP A 51 -0.78 -21.20 15.39
C ASP A 51 0.54 -21.81 14.91
N SER A 52 1.41 -21.02 14.24
CA SER A 52 2.68 -21.52 13.75
C SER A 52 3.61 -21.89 14.88
N LYS A 53 4.20 -23.09 14.81
CA LYS A 53 5.20 -23.57 15.77
C LYS A 53 6.45 -22.70 15.68
N ASN A 54 7.04 -22.36 16.81
CA ASN A 54 8.28 -21.61 16.92
C ASN A 54 9.48 -22.47 16.51
N THR A 55 9.68 -22.69 15.20
CA THR A 55 10.81 -23.45 14.66
C THR A 55 11.97 -22.52 14.29
N GLN A 56 13.19 -23.06 14.23
CA GLN A 56 14.35 -22.27 13.77
C GLN A 56 14.14 -21.68 12.36
N GLU A 57 13.52 -22.44 11.46
CA GLU A 57 13.20 -21.98 10.10
C GLU A 57 12.18 -20.84 10.11
N PHE A 58 11.16 -20.93 10.95
CA PHE A 58 10.18 -19.87 11.11
C PHE A 58 10.82 -18.60 11.68
N ASN A 59 11.64 -18.74 12.72
CA ASN A 59 12.35 -17.60 13.33
C ASN A 59 13.31 -16.93 12.34
N LYS A 60 14.01 -17.71 11.52
CA LYS A 60 14.87 -17.21 10.45
C LYS A 60 14.06 -16.44 9.40
N ALA A 61 12.95 -17.01 8.92
CA ALA A 61 12.07 -16.37 7.95
C ALA A 61 11.45 -15.08 8.52
N LEU A 62 11.09 -15.08 9.81
CA LEU A 62 10.55 -13.91 10.51
C LEU A 62 11.58 -12.79 10.62
N LYS A 63 12.84 -13.12 10.92
CA LYS A 63 13.94 -12.16 10.96
C LYS A 63 14.21 -11.54 9.58
N GLU A 64 14.42 -12.38 8.57
CA GLU A 64 14.65 -11.94 7.20
C GLU A 64 13.47 -11.12 6.65
N GLY A 65 12.25 -11.53 6.97
CA GLY A 65 11.03 -10.81 6.61
C GLY A 65 10.95 -9.44 7.27
N SER A 66 11.31 -9.36 8.55
CA SER A 66 11.34 -8.09 9.29
C SER A 66 12.38 -7.13 8.73
N ASP A 67 13.59 -7.61 8.37
CA ASP A 67 14.62 -6.81 7.72
C ASP A 67 14.13 -6.26 6.38
N SER A 68 13.49 -7.10 5.57
CA SER A 68 12.94 -6.71 4.28
C SER A 68 11.85 -5.64 4.42
N VAL A 69 10.92 -5.82 5.36
CA VAL A 69 9.85 -4.83 5.62
C VAL A 69 10.45 -3.53 6.15
N LEU A 70 11.43 -3.57 7.06
CA LEU A 70 12.13 -2.37 7.56
C LEU A 70 12.80 -1.58 6.43
N GLN A 71 13.42 -2.26 5.48
CA GLN A 71 14.01 -1.61 4.30
C GLN A 71 12.94 -0.92 3.45
N GLN A 72 11.80 -1.57 3.21
CA GLN A 72 10.72 -1.00 2.42
C GLN A 72 10.01 0.15 3.13
N LEU A 73 9.78 0.05 4.44
CA LEU A 73 9.24 1.17 5.23
C LEU A 73 10.17 2.39 5.19
N SER A 74 11.48 2.17 5.20
CA SER A 74 12.47 3.24 5.06
C SER A 74 12.42 3.86 3.65
N SER A 75 12.31 3.05 2.60
CA SER A 75 12.15 3.51 1.22
C SER A 75 10.87 4.33 1.04
N LEU A 76 9.74 3.82 1.55
CA LEU A 76 8.46 4.53 1.52
C LEU A 76 8.52 5.86 2.30
N SER A 77 9.14 5.88 3.47
CA SER A 77 9.37 7.11 4.25
C SER A 77 10.22 8.14 3.49
N ASN A 78 11.23 7.70 2.75
CA ASN A 78 12.06 8.57 1.91
C ASN A 78 11.28 9.12 0.72
N SER A 79 10.44 8.31 0.08
CA SER A 79 9.55 8.76 -1.00
C SER A 79 8.53 9.79 -0.52
N LEU A 80 7.95 9.57 0.68
CA LEU A 80 7.09 10.56 1.33
C LEU A 80 7.84 11.86 1.66
N HIS A 81 9.09 11.75 2.11
CA HIS A 81 9.92 12.94 2.38
C HIS A 81 10.21 13.74 1.10
N ALA A 82 10.56 13.07 0.02
CA ALA A 82 10.74 13.74 -1.27
C ALA A 82 9.44 14.42 -1.74
N ALA A 83 8.29 13.77 -1.52
CA ALA A 83 6.98 14.31 -1.85
C ALA A 83 6.64 15.59 -1.07
N LEU A 84 7.15 15.76 0.16
CA LEU A 84 6.91 16.94 1.00
C LEU A 84 7.46 18.23 0.40
N THR A 85 8.51 18.14 -0.42
CA THR A 85 9.11 19.33 -1.07
C THR A 85 8.20 19.93 -2.12
N ASP A 86 7.35 19.11 -2.71
CA ASP A 86 6.47 19.48 -3.82
C ASP A 86 4.99 19.65 -3.40
N ALA A 87 4.69 19.44 -2.12
CA ALA A 87 3.34 19.51 -1.58
C ALA A 87 3.10 20.77 -0.75
N ASN A 88 1.86 21.29 -0.79
CA ASN A 88 1.42 22.45 -0.03
C ASN A 88 0.12 22.17 0.74
N GLY A 89 -0.20 23.01 1.72
CA GLY A 89 -1.46 22.97 2.46
C GLY A 89 -1.77 21.62 3.08
N LYS A 90 -3.01 21.17 2.95
CA LYS A 90 -3.50 19.90 3.54
C LYS A 90 -2.77 18.67 3.02
N ALA A 91 -2.34 18.67 1.76
CA ALA A 91 -1.58 17.57 1.18
C ALA A 91 -0.21 17.41 1.88
N LYS A 92 0.45 18.50 2.22
CA LYS A 92 1.70 18.48 2.99
C LYS A 92 1.48 17.92 4.39
N GLU A 93 0.45 18.36 5.10
CA GLU A 93 0.10 17.86 6.43
C GLU A 93 -0.19 16.34 6.41
N ALA A 94 -0.95 15.85 5.42
CA ALA A 94 -1.23 14.44 5.25
C ALA A 94 0.04 13.61 5.01
N LEU A 95 0.95 14.09 4.16
CA LEU A 95 2.24 13.46 3.90
C LEU A 95 3.12 13.40 5.16
N GLU A 96 3.18 14.49 5.94
CA GLU A 96 3.94 14.55 7.20
C GLU A 96 3.40 13.54 8.22
N GLN A 97 2.08 13.48 8.40
CA GLN A 97 1.42 12.52 9.31
C GLN A 97 1.67 11.08 8.89
N THR A 98 1.47 10.77 7.62
CA THR A 98 1.70 9.42 7.08
C THR A 98 3.16 9.01 7.25
N ARG A 99 4.11 9.90 6.94
CA ARG A 99 5.53 9.64 7.13
C ARG A 99 5.87 9.37 8.60
N ALA A 100 5.38 10.18 9.52
CA ALA A 100 5.62 10.01 10.95
C ALA A 100 5.05 8.67 11.46
N SER A 101 3.87 8.28 11.00
CA SER A 101 3.22 7.01 11.36
C SER A 101 4.01 5.80 10.85
N ILE A 102 4.47 5.84 9.59
CA ILE A 102 5.30 4.80 8.98
C ILE A 102 6.64 4.69 9.71
N GLN A 103 7.28 5.81 10.02
CA GLN A 103 8.54 5.82 10.76
C GLN A 103 8.40 5.24 12.15
N LYS A 104 7.34 5.57 12.87
CA LYS A 104 7.02 4.98 14.17
C LYS A 104 6.87 3.46 14.06
N SER A 105 6.14 2.96 13.07
CA SER A 105 5.97 1.51 12.85
C SER A 105 7.30 0.81 12.56
N ALA A 106 8.18 1.45 11.76
CA ALA A 106 9.52 0.94 11.50
C ALA A 106 10.39 0.89 12.77
N ASP A 107 10.30 1.93 13.61
CA ASP A 107 11.06 1.97 14.87
C ASP A 107 10.57 0.93 15.90
N GLU A 108 9.25 0.69 15.96
CA GLU A 108 8.68 -0.36 16.81
C GLU A 108 9.11 -1.75 16.32
N LEU A 109 9.09 -2.00 15.02
CA LEU A 109 9.55 -3.26 14.45
C LEU A 109 11.06 -3.45 14.68
N ARG A 110 11.87 -2.40 14.49
CA ARG A 110 13.32 -2.44 14.73
C ARG A 110 13.66 -2.76 16.19
N ARG A 111 12.89 -2.25 17.14
CA ARG A 111 13.09 -2.55 18.59
C ARG A 111 12.75 -3.99 18.94
N ALA A 112 11.78 -4.60 18.26
CA ALA A 112 11.39 -6.00 18.49
C ALA A 112 12.32 -7.00 17.79
N HIS A 113 13.11 -6.55 16.81
CA HIS A 113 13.91 -7.40 15.94
C HIS A 113 15.06 -8.17 16.62
N PRO A 114 15.79 -7.64 17.63
CA PRO A 114 16.95 -8.35 18.21
C PRO A 114 16.60 -9.64 18.94
N ASP A 115 15.38 -9.77 19.46
CA ASP A 115 14.99 -10.83 20.39
C ASP A 115 14.16 -11.96 19.73
N VAL A 116 14.43 -12.28 18.45
CA VAL A 116 13.64 -13.25 17.67
C VAL A 116 13.55 -14.61 18.35
N GLU A 117 14.61 -15.10 18.97
CA GLU A 117 14.63 -16.42 19.59
C GLU A 117 13.78 -16.50 20.84
N GLN A 118 13.68 -15.40 21.59
CA GLN A 118 12.91 -15.35 22.84
C GLN A 118 11.51 -14.77 22.67
N GLN A 119 11.29 -13.95 21.65
CA GLN A 119 10.07 -13.20 21.45
C GLN A 119 9.51 -13.27 20.03
N ALA A 120 9.62 -14.44 19.36
CA ALA A 120 9.14 -14.61 17.98
C ALA A 120 7.67 -14.15 17.77
N ASN A 121 6.80 -14.39 18.76
CA ASN A 121 5.42 -13.93 18.70
C ASN A 121 5.32 -12.41 18.72
N GLN A 122 6.10 -11.73 19.54
CA GLN A 122 6.13 -10.26 19.57
C GLN A 122 6.64 -9.68 18.26
N LEU A 123 7.70 -10.26 17.68
CA LEU A 123 8.22 -9.81 16.39
C LEU A 123 7.21 -10.03 15.28
N LYS A 124 6.52 -11.18 15.27
CA LYS A 124 5.43 -11.46 14.33
C LYS A 124 4.32 -10.41 14.43
N ASP A 125 3.86 -10.11 15.66
CA ASP A 125 2.80 -9.13 15.89
C ASP A 125 3.23 -7.71 15.49
N LYS A 126 4.49 -7.34 15.74
CA LYS A 126 5.05 -6.06 15.31
C LYS A 126 5.22 -5.97 13.80
N LEU A 127 5.65 -7.05 13.15
CA LEU A 127 5.74 -7.13 11.70
C LEU A 127 4.36 -6.98 11.07
N GLN A 128 3.37 -7.72 11.54
CA GLN A 128 1.99 -7.60 11.10
C GLN A 128 1.45 -6.19 11.28
N SER A 129 1.63 -5.60 12.46
CA SER A 129 1.19 -4.25 12.77
C SER A 129 1.87 -3.20 11.88
N ALA A 130 3.18 -3.35 11.62
CA ALA A 130 3.93 -2.43 10.77
C ALA A 130 3.42 -2.45 9.33
N VAL A 131 3.16 -3.64 8.78
CA VAL A 131 2.60 -3.80 7.43
C VAL A 131 1.18 -3.22 7.37
N GLN A 132 0.31 -3.57 8.32
CA GLN A 132 -1.06 -3.05 8.35
C GLN A 132 -1.11 -1.52 8.48
N ASN A 133 -0.30 -0.95 9.36
CA ASN A 133 -0.24 0.51 9.55
C ASN A 133 0.24 1.21 8.27
N ALA A 134 1.27 0.69 7.59
CA ALA A 134 1.74 1.27 6.33
C ALA A 134 0.64 1.28 5.26
N VAL A 135 -0.15 0.20 5.17
CA VAL A 135 -1.27 0.10 4.24
C VAL A 135 -2.39 1.10 4.58
N VAL A 136 -2.81 1.14 5.84
CA VAL A 136 -3.89 2.03 6.31
C VAL A 136 -3.49 3.50 6.14
N GLU A 137 -2.26 3.86 6.50
CA GLU A 137 -1.79 5.23 6.37
C GLU A 137 -1.65 5.65 4.89
N THR A 138 -1.21 4.73 4.02
CA THR A 138 -1.18 5.01 2.57
C THR A 138 -2.58 5.16 1.99
N GLN A 139 -3.55 4.38 2.45
CA GLN A 139 -4.95 4.52 2.03
C GLN A 139 -5.55 5.87 2.46
N LYS A 140 -5.28 6.29 3.71
CA LYS A 140 -5.71 7.63 4.19
C LYS A 140 -5.06 8.73 3.35
N LEU A 141 -3.75 8.63 3.13
CA LEU A 141 -3.02 9.58 2.31
C LEU A 141 -3.62 9.70 0.91
N ALA A 142 -3.90 8.58 0.24
CA ALA A 142 -4.49 8.58 -1.09
C ALA A 142 -5.83 9.32 -1.13
N LYS A 143 -6.68 9.13 -0.10
CA LYS A 143 -7.97 9.82 0.02
C LYS A 143 -7.78 11.34 0.25
N GLU A 144 -6.94 11.72 1.19
CA GLU A 144 -6.75 13.12 1.58
C GLU A 144 -6.08 13.92 0.47
N VAL A 145 -5.07 13.34 -0.17
CA VAL A 145 -4.36 14.01 -1.28
C VAL A 145 -5.17 13.96 -2.57
N GLY A 146 -5.86 12.84 -2.85
CA GLY A 146 -6.76 12.73 -3.99
C GLY A 146 -7.90 13.76 -3.97
N ALA A 147 -8.43 14.07 -2.78
CA ALA A 147 -9.42 15.13 -2.60
C ALA A 147 -8.86 16.57 -2.78
N ASN A 148 -7.54 16.74 -2.74
CA ASN A 148 -6.85 18.04 -2.82
C ASN A 148 -5.83 18.08 -3.97
N ILE A 149 -6.17 17.48 -5.10
CA ILE A 149 -5.28 17.31 -6.28
C ILE A 149 -4.64 18.63 -6.76
N GLU A 150 -5.35 19.75 -6.64
CA GLU A 150 -4.82 21.07 -7.04
C GLU A 150 -3.62 21.55 -6.21
N GLN A 151 -3.40 20.95 -5.03
CA GLN A 151 -2.33 21.29 -4.10
C GLN A 151 -1.10 20.38 -4.24
N THR A 152 -1.13 19.45 -5.16
CA THR A 152 -0.08 18.45 -5.37
C THR A 152 0.45 18.46 -6.79
N ASN A 153 1.75 18.24 -6.92
CA ASN A 153 2.38 18.03 -8.22
C ASN A 153 1.89 16.69 -8.82
N GLN A 154 1.46 16.71 -10.07
CA GLN A 154 0.99 15.52 -10.79
C GLN A 154 2.00 14.35 -10.81
N LYS A 155 3.28 14.62 -10.56
CA LYS A 155 4.35 13.61 -10.49
C LYS A 155 4.38 12.83 -9.17
N LEU A 156 3.76 13.36 -8.10
CA LEU A 156 3.80 12.73 -6.77
C LEU A 156 3.04 11.41 -6.71
N ALA A 157 1.85 11.36 -7.28
CA ALA A 157 1.02 10.18 -7.25
C ALA A 157 1.68 8.94 -7.88
N PRO A 158 2.29 9.01 -9.08
CA PRO A 158 3.02 7.88 -9.66
C PRO A 158 4.22 7.42 -8.81
N GLN A 159 4.97 8.35 -8.22
CA GLN A 159 6.14 8.01 -7.39
C GLN A 159 5.74 7.31 -6.10
N LEU A 160 4.71 7.82 -5.43
CA LEU A 160 4.19 7.20 -4.21
C LEU A 160 3.53 5.85 -4.51
N LYS A 161 2.81 5.75 -5.63
CA LYS A 161 2.25 4.49 -6.10
C LYS A 161 3.34 3.44 -6.32
N GLN A 162 4.42 3.78 -7.00
CA GLN A 162 5.53 2.87 -7.22
C GLN A 162 6.16 2.40 -5.91
N ALA A 163 6.47 3.33 -5.00
CA ALA A 163 7.04 2.99 -3.70
C ALA A 163 6.10 2.10 -2.85
N TYR A 164 4.80 2.31 -2.96
CA TYR A 164 3.79 1.49 -2.31
C TYR A 164 3.67 0.10 -2.96
N ASP A 165 3.64 0.02 -4.28
CA ASP A 165 3.58 -1.26 -5.02
C ASP A 165 4.81 -2.13 -4.70
N ASP A 166 5.99 -1.54 -4.58
CA ASP A 166 7.22 -2.23 -4.18
C ASP A 166 7.12 -2.73 -2.73
N PHE A 167 6.56 -1.92 -1.83
CA PHE A 167 6.27 -2.33 -0.45
C PHE A 167 5.28 -3.52 -0.40
N VAL A 168 4.20 -3.46 -1.16
CA VAL A 168 3.19 -4.53 -1.23
C VAL A 168 3.80 -5.84 -1.71
N LYS A 169 4.54 -5.83 -2.82
CA LYS A 169 5.22 -7.02 -3.34
C LYS A 169 6.14 -7.65 -2.30
N GLN A 170 6.91 -6.83 -1.60
CA GLN A 170 7.84 -7.33 -0.58
C GLN A 170 7.08 -7.92 0.62
N ALA A 171 5.99 -7.29 1.05
CA ALA A 171 5.16 -7.80 2.14
C ALA A 171 4.50 -9.14 1.77
N GLU A 172 4.05 -9.31 0.52
CA GLU A 172 3.53 -10.58 0.01
C GLU A 172 4.60 -11.68 -0.01
N GLU A 173 5.82 -11.36 -0.47
CA GLU A 173 6.93 -12.32 -0.45
C GLU A 173 7.30 -12.76 0.96
N VAL A 174 7.37 -11.82 1.89
CA VAL A 174 7.63 -12.10 3.31
C VAL A 174 6.56 -13.00 3.88
N GLN A 175 5.31 -12.69 3.65
CA GLN A 175 4.17 -13.49 4.11
C GLN A 175 4.21 -14.91 3.53
N LYS A 176 4.51 -15.06 2.24
CA LYS A 176 4.66 -16.37 1.60
C LYS A 176 5.78 -17.19 2.24
N LYS A 177 6.95 -16.60 2.48
CA LYS A 177 8.07 -17.27 3.16
C LYS A 177 7.72 -17.70 4.58
N LEU A 178 7.01 -16.85 5.33
CA LEU A 178 6.54 -17.17 6.67
C LEU A 178 5.56 -18.34 6.66
N HIS A 179 4.64 -18.37 5.70
CA HIS A 179 3.68 -19.45 5.55
C HIS A 179 4.36 -20.78 5.17
N GLU A 180 5.32 -20.74 4.25
CA GLU A 180 6.13 -21.90 3.86
C GLU A 180 6.94 -22.42 5.05
N ALA A 181 7.58 -21.54 5.83
CA ALA A 181 8.35 -21.91 7.01
C ALA A 181 7.46 -22.46 8.14
N ALA A 182 6.25 -21.94 8.31
CA ALA A 182 5.27 -22.43 9.30
C ALA A 182 4.74 -23.83 8.97
N ASN A 183 4.65 -24.17 7.69
CA ASN A 183 4.11 -25.46 7.22
C ASN A 183 5.19 -26.55 7.01
N LYS A 184 6.47 -26.23 7.10
CA LYS A 184 7.55 -27.22 7.12
C LYS A 184 7.56 -27.89 8.50
N GLN A 185 7.13 -29.15 8.54
CA GLN A 185 7.20 -30.03 9.70
C GLN A 185 8.54 -30.77 9.74
#